data_89dedfc0bd79ea6ff40f7baaab9a9b37
#
_entry.id   89dedfc0bd79ea6ff40f7baaab9a9b37
#
_cell.length_a   1.000
_cell.length_b   1.000
_cell.length_c   1.000
_cell.angle_alpha   90.00
_cell.angle_beta   90.00
_cell.angle_gamma   90.00
#
_symmetry.space_group_name_H-M   'P 1'
#
loop_
_entity.id
_entity.type
_entity.pdbx_description
1 polymer ?
#
loop_
_entity_poly.entity_id
_entity_poly.type
_entity_poly.pdbx_seq_one_letter_code
_entity_poly.pdbx_strand_id
1 'polypeptide(L)'
;MTRISAFSSPLLLGFEEIERALDRLSKGGGDGYPPYNIERLQRTDKRGETLRITLAVAGFASGDLDVSVEENELVIRGRQKDEPAREYLHRGIAARQFQRTFVLAEGIEVVGADLADGLLSIDLARPESARIAKRIEINGRG
;
A
#
# COMPACT_ATOMS: atom_id res chain seq x y z
N MET A 1 12.34 -18.61 -11.78
CA MET A 1 11.31 -17.69 -12.09
C MET A 1 11.82 -16.40 -12.73
N THR A 2 11.12 -15.97 -13.71
CA THR A 2 11.56 -14.80 -14.45
C THR A 2 11.25 -13.52 -13.69
N ARG A 3 12.20 -12.65 -13.67
CA ARG A 3 12.02 -11.34 -13.10
C ARG A 3 11.95 -10.33 -14.20
N ILE A 4 10.93 -9.57 -14.19
CA ILE A 4 10.78 -8.52 -15.16
C ILE A 4 10.75 -7.20 -14.44
N SER A 5 11.78 -6.45 -14.60
CA SER A 5 11.89 -5.17 -13.91
C SER A 5 11.41 -4.07 -14.80
N ALA A 6 10.25 -4.23 -15.35
CA ALA A 6 9.78 -3.32 -16.35
C ALA A 6 8.90 -2.21 -15.84
N PHE A 7 8.54 -2.24 -14.59
CA PHE A 7 7.63 -1.24 -14.09
C PHE A 7 8.34 0.07 -13.88
N SER A 8 7.74 1.11 -14.36
CA SER A 8 8.35 2.42 -14.34
C SER A 8 7.78 3.30 -13.26
N SER A 9 6.98 2.78 -12.38
CA SER A 9 6.31 3.65 -11.46
C SER A 9 5.93 2.90 -10.22
N PRO A 10 5.11 3.47 -9.38
CA PRO A 10 4.77 2.84 -8.13
C PRO A 10 4.29 1.42 -8.28
N LEU A 11 4.41 0.70 -7.20
CA LEU A 11 4.03 -0.69 -7.13
C LEU A 11 2.59 -0.89 -7.57
N LEU A 12 2.38 -1.79 -8.49
CA LEU A 12 1.04 -2.16 -8.91
C LEU A 12 0.58 -3.29 -8.03
N LEU A 13 -0.45 -3.05 -7.23
CA LEU A 13 -0.96 -4.06 -6.33
C LEU A 13 -2.02 -4.87 -7.01
N GLY A 14 -1.59 -5.75 -7.87
CA GLY A 14 -2.40 -6.79 -8.44
C GLY A 14 -1.67 -8.06 -8.15
N PHE A 15 -2.35 -9.15 -8.06
CA PHE A 15 -1.77 -10.31 -7.44
C PHE A 15 -0.55 -10.86 -8.17
N GLU A 16 -0.56 -10.79 -9.48
CA GLU A 16 0.56 -11.35 -10.23
C GLU A 16 1.62 -10.32 -10.55
N GLU A 17 1.31 -9.06 -10.32
CA GLU A 17 2.22 -8.01 -10.68
C GLU A 17 3.15 -7.64 -9.54
N ILE A 18 2.87 -8.13 -8.36
CA ILE A 18 3.57 -7.67 -7.17
C ILE A 18 5.04 -8.01 -7.22
N GLU A 19 5.36 -9.22 -7.63
CA GLU A 19 6.76 -9.62 -7.63
C GLU A 19 7.61 -8.75 -8.54
N ARG A 20 7.07 -8.42 -9.69
CA ARG A 20 7.82 -7.58 -10.61
C ARG A 20 8.01 -6.18 -10.05
N ALA A 21 6.95 -5.67 -9.47
CA ALA A 21 7.02 -4.32 -8.92
C ALA A 21 7.95 -4.26 -7.74
N LEU A 22 7.95 -5.29 -6.91
CA LEU A 22 8.86 -5.33 -5.77
C LEU A 22 10.31 -5.37 -6.22
N ASP A 23 10.58 -6.17 -7.24
CA ASP A 23 11.92 -6.25 -7.75
C ASP A 23 12.42 -4.89 -8.22
N ARG A 24 11.56 -4.18 -8.93
CA ARG A 24 11.94 -2.87 -9.39
C ARG A 24 12.18 -1.89 -8.26
N LEU A 25 11.31 -1.91 -7.27
CA LEU A 25 11.44 -0.98 -6.16
C LEU A 25 12.67 -1.23 -5.33
N SER A 26 13.05 -2.49 -5.19
CA SER A 26 14.23 -2.76 -4.40
C SER A 26 15.50 -2.27 -5.10
N LYS A 27 15.43 -2.06 -6.39
CA LYS A 27 16.54 -1.49 -7.13
C LYS A 27 16.43 0.01 -7.31
N GLY A 28 15.26 0.54 -7.04
CA GLY A 28 15.01 1.94 -7.25
C GLY A 28 15.84 2.78 -6.32
N GLY A 29 16.04 4.00 -6.71
CA GLY A 29 16.78 4.90 -5.87
C GLY A 29 15.99 5.28 -4.63
N GLY A 30 16.44 6.27 -3.96
CA GLY A 30 15.80 6.75 -2.77
C GLY A 30 16.27 5.99 -1.57
N ASP A 31 15.80 6.45 -0.43
CA ASP A 31 16.23 5.87 0.81
C ASP A 31 15.44 4.63 1.20
N GLY A 32 14.38 4.31 0.46
CA GLY A 32 13.60 3.14 0.77
C GLY A 32 12.78 3.25 2.04
N TYR A 33 12.61 4.42 2.56
CA TYR A 33 11.88 4.61 3.78
C TYR A 33 10.42 4.93 3.52
N PRO A 34 9.50 4.36 4.28
CA PRO A 34 9.72 3.33 5.28
C PRO A 34 9.80 1.95 4.64
N PRO A 35 10.50 1.04 5.30
CA PRO A 35 10.48 -0.34 4.82
C PRO A 35 9.08 -0.91 4.95
N TYR A 36 8.75 -1.85 4.09
CA TYR A 36 7.42 -2.39 4.10
C TYR A 36 7.44 -3.84 3.67
N ASN A 37 6.40 -4.54 4.08
CA ASN A 37 6.11 -5.90 3.65
C ASN A 37 4.78 -5.92 2.94
N ILE A 38 4.65 -6.81 1.99
CA ILE A 38 3.36 -7.08 1.38
C ILE A 38 3.14 -8.57 1.48
N GLU A 39 2.03 -8.97 2.07
CA GLU A 39 1.74 -10.38 2.24
C GLU A 39 0.35 -10.70 1.75
N ARG A 40 0.19 -11.91 1.27
CA ARG A 40 -1.11 -12.40 0.87
C ARG A 40 -1.70 -13.12 2.06
N LEU A 41 -2.86 -12.65 2.50
CA LEU A 41 -3.54 -13.27 3.61
C LEU A 41 -4.37 -14.42 3.10
N GLN A 42 -4.79 -15.26 4.04
CA GLN A 42 -5.60 -16.40 3.68
C GLN A 42 -6.92 -15.94 3.09
N ARG A 43 -7.30 -16.59 2.00
CA ARG A 43 -8.54 -16.27 1.34
C ARG A 43 -9.71 -16.75 2.17
N THR A 44 -10.71 -15.91 2.29
CA THR A 44 -11.96 -16.29 2.93
C THR A 44 -13.08 -16.18 1.91
N ASP A 45 -14.16 -16.90 2.18
CA ASP A 45 -15.27 -16.92 1.23
C ASP A 45 -15.86 -15.55 0.99
N LYS A 46 -15.87 -14.73 2.01
CA LYS A 46 -16.55 -13.45 1.91
C LYS A 46 -15.67 -12.35 1.35
N ARG A 47 -14.38 -12.47 1.53
CA ARG A 47 -13.48 -11.38 1.15
C ARG A 47 -12.74 -11.62 -0.16
N GLY A 48 -12.71 -12.87 -0.61
CA GLY A 48 -11.87 -13.16 -1.74
C GLY A 48 -10.41 -13.05 -1.35
N GLU A 49 -9.59 -12.55 -2.25
CA GLU A 49 -8.17 -12.41 -1.97
C GLU A 49 -7.92 -11.16 -1.15
N THR A 50 -7.05 -11.27 -0.19
CA THR A 50 -6.73 -10.16 0.70
C THR A 50 -5.21 -10.01 0.79
N LEU A 51 -4.77 -8.79 0.72
CA LEU A 51 -3.36 -8.45 0.86
C LEU A 51 -3.21 -7.53 2.05
N ARG A 52 -2.05 -7.58 2.68
CA ARG A 52 -1.73 -6.66 3.75
C ARG A 52 -0.39 -6.01 3.48
N ILE A 53 -0.37 -4.69 3.54
CA ILE A 53 0.87 -3.92 3.46
C ILE A 53 1.19 -3.48 4.87
N THR A 54 2.40 -3.75 5.31
CA THR A 54 2.84 -3.33 6.64
C THR A 54 4.05 -2.43 6.46
N LEU A 55 3.97 -1.24 7.04
CA LEU A 55 5.07 -0.28 6.95
C LEU A 55 5.63 -0.06 8.35
N ALA A 56 6.95 -0.03 8.45
CA ALA A 56 7.61 0.21 9.71
C ALA A 56 7.73 1.72 9.89
N VAL A 57 6.91 2.26 10.78
CA VAL A 57 6.81 3.71 10.96
C VAL A 57 6.95 4.07 12.44
N ALA A 58 7.90 3.42 13.11
CA ALA A 58 8.14 3.73 14.51
C ALA A 58 8.41 5.21 14.67
N GLY A 59 7.86 5.79 15.70
CA GLY A 59 8.02 7.20 15.97
C GLY A 59 6.93 8.09 15.38
N PHE A 60 6.10 7.54 14.51
CA PHE A 60 4.97 8.29 13.98
C PHE A 60 3.73 7.99 14.81
N ALA A 61 3.00 9.03 15.17
CA ALA A 61 1.70 8.87 15.78
C ALA A 61 0.65 8.79 14.68
N SER A 62 -0.53 8.31 15.04
CA SER A 62 -1.58 8.19 14.02
C SER A 62 -1.90 9.53 13.39
N GLY A 63 -1.79 10.61 14.15
CA GLY A 63 -2.04 11.94 13.60
C GLY A 63 -0.97 12.43 12.65
N ASP A 64 0.17 11.77 12.63
CA ASP A 64 1.26 12.11 11.70
C ASP A 64 1.15 11.37 10.37
N LEU A 65 0.20 10.46 10.26
CA LEU A 65 0.08 9.60 9.09
C LEU A 65 -1.22 9.86 8.36
N ASP A 66 -1.14 9.75 7.06
CA ASP A 66 -2.32 9.93 6.22
C ASP A 66 -2.33 8.82 5.18
N VAL A 67 -3.46 8.12 5.08
CA VAL A 67 -3.65 7.06 4.12
C VAL A 67 -4.84 7.44 3.27
N SER A 68 -4.65 7.54 1.97
CA SER A 68 -5.73 7.93 1.09
C SER A 68 -5.66 7.14 -0.20
N VAL A 69 -6.81 7.06 -0.87
CA VAL A 69 -6.89 6.47 -2.19
C VAL A 69 -7.27 7.57 -3.14
N GLU A 70 -6.41 7.82 -4.11
CA GLU A 70 -6.62 8.87 -5.09
C GLU A 70 -6.66 8.20 -6.45
N GLU A 71 -7.85 8.13 -7.02
CA GLU A 71 -8.09 7.38 -8.23
C GLU A 71 -7.75 5.91 -7.96
N ASN A 72 -6.75 5.39 -8.62
CA ASN A 72 -6.36 4.00 -8.38
C ASN A 72 -5.02 3.92 -7.64
N GLU A 73 -4.68 4.94 -6.89
CA GLU A 73 -3.42 4.96 -6.16
C GLU A 73 -3.67 5.02 -4.67
N LEU A 74 -2.97 4.15 -3.96
CA LEU A 74 -2.94 4.19 -2.52
C LEU A 74 -1.75 5.04 -2.12
N VAL A 75 -2.01 6.14 -1.43
CA VAL A 75 -0.96 7.08 -1.07
C VAL A 75 -0.85 7.12 0.44
N ILE A 76 0.34 6.87 0.94
CA ILE A 76 0.61 6.91 2.37
C ILE A 76 1.63 8.01 2.61
N ARG A 77 1.24 8.97 3.43
CA ARG A 77 2.10 10.09 3.77
C ARG A 77 2.34 10.12 5.25
N GLY A 78 3.55 10.45 5.63
CA GLY A 78 3.89 10.60 7.02
C GLY A 78 4.72 11.84 7.22
N ARG A 79 4.46 12.54 8.32
CA ARG A 79 5.22 13.71 8.64
C ARG A 79 5.29 13.85 10.14
N GLN A 80 6.47 13.62 10.69
CA GLN A 80 6.70 13.79 12.11
C GLN A 80 6.87 15.25 12.44
N LYS A 81 6.38 15.63 13.61
CA LYS A 81 6.55 16.98 14.08
C LYS A 81 7.88 17.09 14.79
N ASP A 82 8.54 18.19 14.54
CA ASP A 82 9.75 18.51 15.27
C ASP A 82 9.35 19.10 16.60
N GLU A 83 10.14 18.81 17.63
CA GLU A 83 9.88 19.36 18.96
C GLU A 83 10.98 20.34 19.30
N PRO A 84 10.82 21.59 18.91
CA PRO A 84 11.89 22.57 19.09
C PRO A 84 12.20 22.90 20.55
N ALA A 85 11.31 22.55 21.45
CA ALA A 85 11.53 22.83 22.84
C ALA A 85 12.57 21.93 23.48
N ARG A 86 12.96 20.86 22.82
CA ARG A 86 13.94 19.94 23.41
C ARG A 86 15.34 20.41 23.14
N GLU A 87 16.16 20.24 24.15
CA GLU A 87 17.57 20.56 24.03
C GLU A 87 18.36 19.26 23.97
N TYR A 88 18.95 18.98 22.80
CA TYR A 88 19.68 17.74 22.61
C TYR A 88 21.16 17.97 22.84
N LEU A 89 21.76 17.11 23.62
CA LEU A 89 23.22 17.07 23.65
C LEU A 89 23.77 16.38 22.42
N HIS A 90 22.97 15.43 21.88
CA HIS A 90 23.29 14.76 20.65
C HIS A 90 21.98 14.35 20.03
N ARG A 91 21.82 14.58 18.73
CA ARG A 91 20.62 14.20 18.07
C ARG A 91 20.93 13.33 16.87
N GLY A 92 20.69 12.02 17.03
CA GLY A 92 20.89 11.07 15.95
C GLY A 92 19.62 10.65 15.28
N ILE A 93 18.46 11.02 15.84
CA ILE A 93 17.17 10.69 15.28
C ILE A 93 16.47 11.97 14.86
N ALA A 94 16.33 12.15 13.56
CA ALA A 94 15.69 13.35 13.05
C ALA A 94 14.24 13.09 12.73
N ALA A 95 13.44 14.13 12.74
CA ALA A 95 12.08 14.04 12.30
C ALA A 95 12.07 13.63 10.81
N ARG A 96 11.10 12.80 10.42
CA ARG A 96 11.06 12.27 9.08
C ARG A 96 9.76 12.59 8.40
N GLN A 97 9.84 12.63 7.10
CA GLN A 97 8.63 12.67 6.29
C GLN A 97 8.82 11.74 5.12
N PHE A 98 7.71 11.19 4.64
CA PHE A 98 7.79 10.27 3.53
C PHE A 98 6.47 10.27 2.76
N GLN A 99 6.53 9.74 1.56
CA GLN A 99 5.34 9.46 0.80
C GLN A 99 5.58 8.16 0.04
N ARG A 100 4.66 7.24 0.18
CA ARG A 100 4.68 5.98 -0.54
C ARG A 100 3.42 5.89 -1.36
N THR A 101 3.56 5.44 -2.60
CA THR A 101 2.41 5.32 -3.49
C THR A 101 2.42 3.93 -4.10
N PHE A 102 1.26 3.29 -4.05
CA PHE A 102 1.05 1.99 -4.66
C PHE A 102 -0.08 2.11 -5.65
N VAL A 103 0.11 1.54 -6.84
CA VAL A 103 -0.97 1.54 -7.84
C VAL A 103 -1.81 0.31 -7.61
N LEU A 104 -3.11 0.52 -7.46
CA LEU A 104 -4.04 -0.57 -7.20
C LEU A 104 -4.60 -1.10 -8.51
N ALA A 105 -4.61 -2.42 -8.63
CA ALA A 105 -5.26 -3.03 -9.78
C ALA A 105 -6.75 -2.86 -9.65
N GLU A 106 -7.42 -2.98 -10.78
CA GLU A 106 -8.86 -2.78 -10.82
C GLU A 106 -9.56 -3.74 -9.88
N GLY A 107 -10.51 -3.24 -9.14
CA GLY A 107 -11.30 -4.04 -8.23
C GLY A 107 -10.73 -4.19 -6.85
N ILE A 108 -9.55 -3.66 -6.59
CA ILE A 108 -8.94 -3.76 -5.27
C ILE A 108 -9.34 -2.56 -4.43
N GLU A 109 -9.75 -2.83 -3.22
CA GLU A 109 -10.22 -1.81 -2.30
C GLU A 109 -9.45 -1.88 -1.01
N VAL A 110 -9.27 -0.72 -0.39
CA VAL A 110 -8.69 -0.65 0.94
C VAL A 110 -9.80 -0.90 1.94
N VAL A 111 -9.63 -1.90 2.78
CA VAL A 111 -10.68 -2.26 3.73
C VAL A 111 -10.36 -1.86 5.16
N GLY A 112 -9.16 -1.42 5.43
CA GLY A 112 -8.84 -0.94 6.76
C GLY A 112 -7.39 -0.60 6.93
N ALA A 113 -7.10 0.10 8.01
CA ALA A 113 -5.72 0.45 8.35
C ALA A 113 -5.62 0.55 9.86
N ASP A 114 -4.52 0.03 10.41
CA ASP A 114 -4.26 0.04 11.83
C ASP A 114 -2.82 0.43 12.10
N LEU A 115 -2.63 1.15 13.18
CA LEU A 115 -1.29 1.48 13.64
C LEU A 115 -1.10 0.87 15.02
N ALA A 116 -0.12 -0.02 15.15
CA ALA A 116 0.18 -0.66 16.42
C ALA A 116 1.64 -1.02 16.46
N ASP A 117 2.28 -0.77 17.59
CA ASP A 117 3.66 -1.19 17.82
C ASP A 117 4.63 -0.66 16.76
N GLY A 118 4.38 0.53 16.25
CA GLY A 118 5.25 1.12 15.23
C GLY A 118 5.04 0.56 13.84
N LEU A 119 3.98 -0.23 13.65
CA LEU A 119 3.68 -0.81 12.35
C LEU A 119 2.32 -0.33 11.86
N LEU A 120 2.30 0.17 10.66
CA LEU A 120 1.06 0.57 10.01
C LEU A 120 0.67 -0.54 9.06
N SER A 121 -0.48 -1.15 9.31
CA SER A 121 -0.98 -2.25 8.50
C SER A 121 -2.17 -1.78 7.71
N ILE A 122 -2.13 -1.99 6.40
CA ILE A 122 -3.20 -1.59 5.50
C ILE A 122 -3.69 -2.83 4.78
N ASP A 123 -4.95 -3.13 4.94
CA ASP A 123 -5.54 -4.33 4.34
C ASP A 123 -6.28 -3.96 3.07
N LEU A 124 -6.07 -4.78 2.06
CA LEU A 124 -6.66 -4.60 0.74
C LEU A 124 -7.37 -5.88 0.36
N ALA A 125 -8.47 -5.73 -0.35
CA ALA A 125 -9.23 -6.90 -0.77
C ALA A 125 -9.75 -6.69 -2.16
N ARG A 126 -9.91 -7.79 -2.88
CA ARG A 126 -10.64 -7.79 -4.13
C ARG A 126 -11.92 -8.56 -3.87
N PRO A 127 -13.03 -7.85 -3.60
CA PRO A 127 -14.26 -8.54 -3.28
C PRO A 127 -14.75 -9.40 -4.43
N GLU A 128 -15.41 -10.48 -4.07
CA GLU A 128 -15.96 -11.35 -5.08
C GLU A 128 -16.94 -10.60 -5.96
N SER A 129 -17.68 -9.69 -5.39
CA SER A 129 -18.68 -8.94 -6.12
C SER A 129 -18.07 -8.06 -7.20
N ALA A 130 -16.80 -7.69 -7.05
CA ALA A 130 -16.16 -6.85 -8.05
C ALA A 130 -15.86 -7.60 -9.35
N ARG A 131 -16.06 -8.92 -9.32
CA ARG A 131 -15.76 -9.75 -10.47
C ARG A 131 -17.00 -10.32 -11.11
N ILE A 132 -18.14 -9.80 -10.76
CA ILE A 132 -19.39 -10.31 -11.28
C ILE A 132 -19.52 -9.96 -12.76
N ALA A 133 -19.81 -10.96 -13.54
CA ALA A 133 -20.02 -10.75 -14.95
C ALA A 133 -21.31 -9.97 -15.17
N LYS A 134 -21.25 -9.03 -16.03
CA LYS A 134 -22.43 -8.26 -16.36
C LYS A 134 -23.22 -8.98 -17.41
N ARG A 135 -24.49 -9.14 -17.14
CA ARG A 135 -25.37 -9.79 -18.08
C ARG A 135 -25.95 -8.74 -19.02
N ILE A 136 -25.88 -9.04 -20.29
CA ILE A 136 -26.35 -8.09 -21.27
C ILE A 136 -27.60 -8.65 -21.93
N GLU A 137 -28.62 -7.83 -21.95
CA GLU A 137 -29.88 -8.19 -22.54
C GLU A 137 -29.78 -8.10 -24.05
N ILE A 138 -30.26 -9.11 -24.71
CA ILE A 138 -30.22 -9.14 -26.18
C ILE A 138 -31.56 -8.70 -26.70
N ASN A 139 -31.55 -7.71 -27.58
CA ASN A 139 -32.77 -7.25 -28.20
C ASN A 139 -33.06 -8.18 -29.35
N GLY A 140 -34.09 -8.97 -29.19
CA GLY A 140 -34.49 -9.90 -30.24
C GLY A 140 -35.52 -9.27 -31.17
N ARG A 141 -35.36 -9.59 -32.39
CA ARG A 141 -36.29 -9.06 -33.38
C ARG A 141 -36.83 -10.12 -34.27
N GLY A 142 -37.44 -10.93 -33.86
CA GLY A 142 -37.94 -11.86 -34.79
C GLY A 142 -38.08 -13.19 -34.45
#